data_5ce6dc7e9f4eabe542715c921dd9f36a
#
_entry.id   5ce6dc7e9f4eabe542715c921dd9f36a
#
_cell.length_a   1.000
_cell.length_b   1.000
_cell.length_c   1.000
_cell.angle_alpha   90.00
_cell.angle_beta   90.00
_cell.angle_gamma   90.00
#
_symmetry.space_group_name_H-M   'P 1'
#
loop_
_entity.id
_entity.type
_entity.pdbx_description
1 polymer ?
#
loop_
_entity_poly.entity_id
_entity_poly.type
_entity_poly.pdbx_seq_one_letter_code
_entity_poly.pdbx_strand_id
1 'polypeptide(L)'
;SGMPAIFWLDPYRPHEAELIKKVETYLKDYDTTGLDIQHMSQVRAMRYTLERVIRGLDTISVTGNILRDYLTDLFPIMELGTSAKMLSIVPLMAGGGMYETGAGGSAPKHVKQLVEENHLRWDSLGEFLALAVSLEELGIKTGNAKATILAKTLDDATGKLLDNNKSPSPRTGELDNRGSQFYLAMYWAQELAAQTED
;
A
#
# COMPACT_ATOMS: atom_id res chain seq x y z
N SER A 1 -3.98 -11.40 -22.05
CA SER A 1 -4.10 -10.12 -22.74
C SER A 1 -2.74 -9.44 -23.02
N GLY A 2 -1.66 -9.88 -22.33
CA GLY A 2 -0.34 -9.25 -22.42
C GLY A 2 -0.25 -7.86 -21.78
N MET A 3 -1.24 -7.50 -20.96
CA MET A 3 -1.29 -6.25 -20.22
C MET A 3 -0.34 -6.32 -19.03
N PRO A 4 0.60 -5.37 -18.85
CA PRO A 4 1.50 -5.38 -17.72
C PRO A 4 0.76 -5.06 -16.41
N ALA A 5 1.14 -5.76 -15.34
CA ALA A 5 0.69 -5.54 -13.99
C ALA A 5 1.84 -4.95 -13.16
N ILE A 6 1.67 -3.73 -12.69
CA ILE A 6 2.72 -2.96 -12.05
C ILE A 6 2.39 -2.78 -10.56
N PHE A 7 3.26 -3.30 -9.71
CA PHE A 7 3.28 -2.98 -8.30
C PHE A 7 4.04 -1.66 -8.09
N TRP A 8 3.38 -0.66 -7.52
CA TRP A 8 3.97 0.65 -7.25
C TRP A 8 4.70 0.62 -5.91
N LEU A 9 5.87 0.02 -5.89
CA LEU A 9 6.67 -0.22 -4.70
C LEU A 9 8.10 0.26 -4.91
N ASP A 10 8.60 1.05 -3.97
CA ASP A 10 9.97 1.56 -3.96
C ASP A 10 10.87 0.68 -3.08
N PRO A 11 11.89 0.01 -3.63
CA PRO A 11 12.78 -0.84 -2.86
C PRO A 11 13.62 -0.10 -1.81
N TYR A 12 13.71 1.22 -1.90
CA TYR A 12 14.45 2.05 -0.94
C TYR A 12 13.60 2.48 0.26
N ARG A 13 12.31 2.21 0.26
CA ARG A 13 11.42 2.45 1.41
C ARG A 13 11.25 1.16 2.21
N PRO A 14 11.55 1.15 3.53
CA PRO A 14 11.61 -0.08 4.33
C PRO A 14 10.35 -0.95 4.23
N HIS A 15 9.17 -0.36 4.42
CA HIS A 15 7.90 -1.09 4.35
C HIS A 15 7.57 -1.59 2.93
N GLU A 16 7.90 -0.82 1.88
CA GLU A 16 7.67 -1.23 0.50
C GLU A 16 8.64 -2.33 0.07
N ALA A 17 9.89 -2.30 0.57
CA ALA A 17 10.85 -3.38 0.39
C ALA A 17 10.33 -4.70 0.98
N GLU A 18 9.69 -4.67 2.16
CA GLU A 18 9.07 -5.87 2.75
C GLU A 18 7.86 -6.35 1.93
N LEU A 19 7.05 -5.43 1.39
CA LEU A 19 5.97 -5.80 0.48
C LEU A 19 6.50 -6.46 -0.81
N ILE A 20 7.59 -5.96 -1.39
CA ILE A 20 8.26 -6.58 -2.55
C ILE A 20 8.63 -8.03 -2.23
N LYS A 21 9.31 -8.28 -1.12
CA LYS A 21 9.67 -9.64 -0.69
C LYS A 21 8.45 -10.56 -0.56
N LYS A 22 7.35 -10.05 -0.01
CA LYS A 22 6.09 -10.81 0.11
C LYS A 22 5.48 -11.11 -1.24
N VAL A 23 5.42 -10.14 -2.14
CA VAL A 23 4.94 -10.33 -3.52
C VAL A 23 5.76 -11.41 -4.23
N GLU A 24 7.08 -11.30 -4.21
CA GLU A 24 7.99 -12.28 -4.81
C GLU A 24 7.84 -13.68 -4.20
N THR A 25 7.54 -13.76 -2.91
CA THR A 25 7.30 -15.03 -2.23
C THR A 25 5.97 -15.65 -2.67
N TYR A 26 4.89 -14.88 -2.65
CA TYR A 26 3.56 -15.39 -2.98
C TYR A 26 3.37 -15.70 -4.47
N LEU A 27 4.03 -14.97 -5.35
CA LEU A 27 3.95 -15.24 -6.79
C LEU A 27 4.51 -16.63 -7.15
N LYS A 28 5.37 -17.23 -6.33
CA LYS A 28 5.89 -18.59 -6.55
C LYS A 28 4.81 -19.67 -6.44
N ASP A 29 3.70 -19.39 -5.77
CA ASP A 29 2.58 -20.31 -5.60
C ASP A 29 1.61 -20.29 -6.80
N TYR A 30 1.88 -19.44 -7.82
CA TYR A 30 1.01 -19.25 -8.97
C TYR A 30 1.77 -19.44 -10.29
N ASP A 31 1.08 -19.92 -11.30
CA ASP A 31 1.61 -19.93 -12.66
C ASP A 31 1.58 -18.51 -13.25
N THR A 32 2.73 -17.89 -13.34
CA THR A 32 2.93 -16.55 -13.92
C THR A 32 3.45 -16.59 -15.36
N THR A 33 3.45 -17.74 -16.01
CA THR A 33 3.94 -17.89 -17.37
C THR A 33 3.18 -16.99 -18.34
N GLY A 34 3.90 -16.17 -19.07
CA GLY A 34 3.32 -15.21 -20.04
C GLY A 34 2.67 -13.97 -19.44
N LEU A 35 2.82 -13.75 -18.12
CA LEU A 35 2.40 -12.52 -17.46
C LEU A 35 3.58 -11.54 -17.37
N ASP A 36 3.32 -10.25 -17.64
CA ASP A 36 4.26 -9.15 -17.41
C ASP A 36 3.95 -8.54 -16.04
N ILE A 37 4.67 -8.99 -15.02
CA ILE A 37 4.50 -8.54 -13.64
C ILE A 37 5.79 -7.84 -13.20
N GLN A 38 5.70 -6.57 -12.81
CA GLN A 38 6.85 -5.76 -12.44
C GLN A 38 6.55 -4.97 -11.16
N HIS A 39 7.60 -4.63 -10.41
CA HIS A 39 7.54 -3.62 -9.36
C HIS A 39 8.36 -2.39 -9.76
N MET A 40 7.87 -1.21 -9.48
CA MET A 40 8.51 0.06 -9.80
C MET A 40 8.19 1.08 -8.72
N SER A 41 9.15 1.96 -8.42
CA SER A 41 8.85 3.14 -7.60
C SER A 41 7.77 4.01 -8.24
N GLN A 42 7.06 4.79 -7.44
CA GLN A 42 5.92 5.61 -7.86
C GLN A 42 6.24 6.48 -9.09
N VAL A 43 7.40 7.12 -9.09
CA VAL A 43 7.85 7.96 -10.23
C VAL A 43 8.04 7.15 -11.51
N ARG A 44 8.69 5.98 -11.40
CA ARG A 44 8.90 5.11 -12.56
C ARG A 44 7.59 4.50 -13.05
N ALA A 45 6.76 4.03 -12.15
CA ALA A 45 5.46 3.44 -12.47
C ALA A 45 4.53 4.45 -13.16
N MET A 46 4.49 5.70 -12.66
CA MET A 46 3.73 6.78 -13.29
C MET A 46 4.24 7.07 -14.70
N ARG A 47 5.55 7.25 -14.88
CA ARG A 47 6.14 7.50 -16.20
C ARG A 47 5.83 6.37 -17.17
N TYR A 48 6.05 5.14 -16.76
CA TYR A 48 5.75 3.95 -17.56
C TYR A 48 4.28 3.90 -17.96
N THR A 49 3.37 4.15 -17.03
CA THR A 49 1.93 4.18 -17.29
C THR A 49 1.56 5.27 -18.29
N LEU A 50 2.07 6.50 -18.11
CA LEU A 50 1.78 7.62 -19.01
C LEU A 50 2.32 7.40 -20.44
N GLU A 51 3.51 6.82 -20.58
CA GLU A 51 4.07 6.46 -21.90
C GLU A 51 3.20 5.44 -22.64
N ARG A 52 2.58 4.53 -21.90
CA ARG A 52 1.62 3.56 -22.46
C ARG A 52 0.28 4.21 -22.81
N VAL A 53 -0.20 5.10 -21.96
CA VAL A 53 -1.43 5.90 -22.17
C VAL A 53 -1.37 6.68 -23.47
N ILE A 54 -0.26 7.37 -23.75
CA ILE A 54 -0.06 8.12 -25.00
C ILE A 54 -0.19 7.20 -26.23
N ARG A 55 0.13 5.93 -26.06
CA ARG A 55 0.04 4.91 -27.12
C ARG A 55 -1.30 4.16 -27.15
N GLY A 56 -2.26 4.53 -26.29
CA GLY A 56 -3.55 3.85 -26.15
C GLY A 56 -3.43 2.42 -25.60
N LEU A 57 -2.40 2.14 -24.78
CA LEU A 57 -2.14 0.82 -24.23
C LEU A 57 -2.56 0.73 -22.76
N ASP A 58 -3.15 -0.39 -22.40
CA ASP A 58 -3.62 -0.67 -21.04
C ASP A 58 -2.47 -0.98 -20.08
N THR A 59 -2.64 -0.61 -18.80
CA THR A 59 -1.73 -0.94 -17.72
C THR A 59 -2.54 -1.23 -16.45
N ILE A 60 -2.17 -2.26 -15.71
CA ILE A 60 -2.78 -2.62 -14.43
C ILE A 60 -1.89 -2.09 -13.32
N SER A 61 -2.44 -1.26 -12.45
CA SER A 61 -1.84 -0.89 -11.17
C SER A 61 -2.31 -1.87 -10.09
N VAL A 62 -1.39 -2.48 -9.37
CA VAL A 62 -1.70 -3.56 -8.43
C VAL A 62 -1.64 -3.11 -6.96
N THR A 63 -1.20 -1.91 -6.69
CA THR A 63 -0.97 -1.43 -5.33
C THR A 63 -1.98 -0.37 -4.89
N GLY A 64 -2.96 -0.78 -4.12
CA GLY A 64 -3.85 0.11 -3.38
C GLY A 64 -4.76 0.99 -4.25
N ASN A 65 -4.97 2.21 -3.81
CA ASN A 65 -5.89 3.18 -4.42
C ASN A 65 -5.17 4.33 -5.14
N ILE A 66 -4.01 4.06 -5.73
CA ILE A 66 -3.16 5.11 -6.31
C ILE A 66 -3.88 5.87 -7.43
N LEU A 67 -4.54 5.17 -8.34
CA LEU A 67 -5.29 5.84 -9.41
C LEU A 67 -6.41 6.70 -8.85
N ARG A 68 -7.14 6.19 -7.87
CA ARG A 68 -8.20 6.95 -7.22
C ARG A 68 -7.67 8.15 -6.46
N ASP A 69 -6.64 7.98 -5.66
CA ASP A 69 -6.14 9.03 -4.77
C ASP A 69 -5.39 10.14 -5.51
N TYR A 70 -4.69 9.80 -6.59
CA TYR A 70 -3.91 10.78 -7.37
C TYR A 70 -4.61 11.28 -8.63
N LEU A 71 -5.54 10.55 -9.19
CA LEU A 71 -6.12 10.86 -10.50
C LEU A 71 -7.63 11.11 -10.49
N THR A 72 -8.31 10.94 -9.37
CA THR A 72 -9.78 11.11 -9.26
C THR A 72 -10.25 12.47 -9.77
N ASP A 73 -9.51 13.52 -9.46
CA ASP A 73 -9.87 14.89 -9.88
C ASP A 73 -9.49 15.18 -11.34
N LEU A 74 -8.72 14.31 -11.96
CA LEU A 74 -8.25 14.51 -13.34
C LEU A 74 -9.01 13.65 -14.36
N PHE A 75 -9.51 12.49 -13.94
CA PHE A 75 -10.17 11.53 -14.83
C PHE A 75 -11.42 10.94 -14.18
N PRO A 76 -12.47 10.66 -14.96
CA PRO A 76 -13.59 9.88 -14.46
C PRO A 76 -13.12 8.45 -14.12
N ILE A 77 -13.46 7.98 -12.93
CA ILE A 77 -13.14 6.63 -12.47
C ILE A 77 -14.42 5.83 -12.34
N MET A 78 -14.45 4.66 -12.96
CA MET A 78 -15.48 3.66 -12.72
C MET A 78 -14.95 2.63 -11.72
N GLU A 79 -15.69 2.45 -10.63
CA GLU A 79 -15.39 1.43 -9.64
C GLU A 79 -16.35 0.25 -9.81
N LEU A 80 -15.78 -0.95 -10.02
CA LEU A 80 -16.54 -2.18 -10.18
C LEU A 80 -16.27 -3.12 -9.02
N GLY A 81 -17.33 -3.62 -8.43
CA GLY A 81 -17.25 -4.55 -7.31
C GLY A 81 -17.23 -3.88 -5.94
N THR A 82 -17.06 -4.69 -4.92
CA THR A 82 -17.05 -4.24 -3.53
C THR A 82 -15.88 -4.86 -2.78
N SER A 83 -15.29 -4.05 -1.94
CA SER A 83 -14.42 -4.39 -0.82
C SER A 83 -13.24 -5.32 -1.06
N ALA A 84 -13.38 -6.57 -1.35
CA ALA A 84 -12.25 -7.50 -1.52
C ALA A 84 -11.89 -7.76 -2.99
N LYS A 85 -12.70 -7.25 -3.91
CA LYS A 85 -12.56 -7.45 -5.36
C LYS A 85 -12.88 -6.15 -6.12
N MET A 86 -12.47 -5.02 -5.58
CA MET A 86 -12.67 -3.75 -6.25
C MET A 86 -11.70 -3.61 -7.41
N LEU A 87 -12.20 -3.17 -8.54
CA LEU A 87 -11.43 -2.78 -9.70
C LEU A 87 -11.83 -1.35 -10.06
N SER A 88 -10.88 -0.43 -10.01
CA SER A 88 -11.04 0.93 -10.52
C SER A 88 -10.58 0.98 -11.96
N ILE A 89 -11.38 1.56 -12.83
CA ILE A 89 -11.11 1.69 -14.27
C ILE A 89 -11.14 3.16 -14.64
N VAL A 90 -10.07 3.63 -15.25
CA VAL A 90 -10.00 4.96 -15.87
C VAL A 90 -9.93 4.79 -17.38
N PRO A 91 -11.03 4.94 -18.13
CA PRO A 91 -10.99 4.94 -19.58
C PRO A 91 -10.30 6.20 -20.07
N LEU A 92 -9.46 6.06 -21.10
CA LEU A 92 -8.64 7.14 -21.63
C LEU A 92 -9.18 7.63 -22.98
N MET A 93 -9.11 8.94 -23.22
CA MET A 93 -9.66 9.58 -24.43
C MET A 93 -8.95 9.12 -25.72
N ALA A 94 -7.66 8.81 -25.62
CA ALA A 94 -6.86 8.30 -26.75
C ALA A 94 -6.99 6.79 -26.96
N GLY A 95 -7.87 6.13 -26.22
CA GLY A 95 -8.00 4.67 -26.17
C GLY A 95 -7.15 4.05 -25.07
N GLY A 96 -7.45 2.79 -24.74
CA GLY A 96 -6.85 2.09 -23.62
C GLY A 96 -7.48 2.49 -22.28
N GLY A 97 -6.91 2.00 -21.19
CA GLY A 97 -7.35 2.26 -19.84
C GLY A 97 -6.25 2.12 -18.82
N MET A 98 -6.47 2.70 -17.65
CA MET A 98 -5.72 2.39 -16.43
C MET A 98 -6.61 1.58 -15.50
N TYR A 99 -6.05 0.53 -14.93
CA TYR A 99 -6.80 -0.38 -14.05
C TYR A 99 -6.06 -0.49 -12.73
N GLU A 100 -6.79 -0.40 -11.63
CA GLU A 100 -6.25 -0.56 -10.30
C GLU A 100 -7.07 -1.56 -9.49
N THR A 101 -6.39 -2.54 -8.91
CA THR A 101 -7.01 -3.44 -7.93
C THR A 101 -7.17 -2.71 -6.61
N GLY A 102 -8.38 -2.65 -6.07
CA GLY A 102 -8.62 -2.10 -4.74
C GLY A 102 -8.12 -3.02 -3.64
N ALA A 103 -7.53 -2.43 -2.60
CA ALA A 103 -7.20 -3.13 -1.36
C ALA A 103 -8.44 -3.40 -0.49
N GLY A 104 -9.61 -3.10 -0.99
CA GLY A 104 -10.83 -2.93 -0.27
C GLY A 104 -11.25 -4.05 0.66
N GLY A 105 -11.71 -3.64 1.82
CA GLY A 105 -12.62 -4.39 2.62
C GLY A 105 -13.95 -3.62 2.67
N SER A 106 -15.14 -4.24 2.69
CA SER A 106 -16.33 -3.46 2.95
C SER A 106 -16.44 -3.14 4.43
N ALA A 107 -16.63 -1.88 4.76
CA ALA A 107 -16.88 -1.45 6.13
C ALA A 107 -18.00 -2.27 6.79
N PRO A 108 -19.16 -2.54 6.15
CA PRO A 108 -20.19 -3.42 6.71
C PRO A 108 -19.70 -4.82 7.10
N LYS A 109 -18.85 -5.43 6.27
CA LYS A 109 -18.30 -6.76 6.56
C LYS A 109 -17.31 -6.74 7.72
N HIS A 110 -16.49 -5.70 7.81
CA HIS A 110 -15.58 -5.52 8.94
C HIS A 110 -16.34 -5.26 10.24
N VAL A 111 -17.35 -4.42 10.20
CA VAL A 111 -18.22 -4.14 11.36
C VAL A 111 -18.93 -5.41 11.81
N LYS A 112 -19.50 -6.18 10.89
CA LYS A 112 -20.14 -7.46 11.19
C LYS A 112 -19.18 -8.42 11.89
N GLN A 113 -17.98 -8.60 11.35
CA GLN A 113 -16.98 -9.47 11.95
C GLN A 113 -16.54 -8.98 13.36
N LEU A 114 -16.39 -7.66 13.54
CA LEU A 114 -16.07 -7.12 14.86
C LEU A 114 -17.18 -7.40 15.88
N VAL A 115 -18.45 -7.21 15.50
CA VAL A 115 -19.59 -7.38 16.39
C VAL A 115 -19.87 -8.85 16.72
N GLU A 116 -19.84 -9.72 15.71
CA GLU A 116 -20.21 -11.13 15.87
C GLU A 116 -19.03 -11.99 16.39
N GLU A 117 -17.80 -11.67 15.98
CA GLU A 117 -16.61 -12.51 16.21
C GLU A 117 -15.56 -11.81 17.08
N ASN A 118 -15.82 -10.56 17.51
CA ASN A 118 -14.85 -9.71 18.24
C ASN A 118 -13.48 -9.66 17.56
N HIS A 119 -13.47 -9.57 16.23
CA HIS A 119 -12.25 -9.56 15.43
C HIS A 119 -12.26 -8.41 14.43
N LEU A 120 -11.30 -7.49 14.59
CA LEU A 120 -11.12 -6.31 13.74
C LEU A 120 -10.02 -6.57 12.70
N ARG A 121 -10.39 -7.11 11.54
CA ARG A 121 -9.44 -7.36 10.45
C ARG A 121 -9.08 -6.12 9.61
N TRP A 122 -9.50 -4.94 10.04
CA TRP A 122 -9.14 -3.68 9.40
C TRP A 122 -7.61 -3.52 9.40
N ASP A 123 -7.06 -3.07 8.27
CA ASP A 123 -5.65 -2.77 8.13
C ASP A 123 -5.44 -1.25 8.30
N SER A 124 -4.47 -0.87 9.10
CA SER A 124 -4.08 0.54 9.33
C SER A 124 -2.75 0.89 8.67
N LEU A 125 -2.27 0.08 7.76
CA LEU A 125 -0.98 0.31 7.10
C LEU A 125 -0.96 1.65 6.34
N GLY A 126 -2.05 1.99 5.65
CA GLY A 126 -2.19 3.24 4.93
C GLY A 126 -2.08 4.46 5.84
N GLU A 127 -2.68 4.41 7.04
CA GLU A 127 -2.60 5.48 8.04
C GLU A 127 -1.18 5.65 8.57
N PHE A 128 -0.46 4.57 8.82
CA PHE A 128 0.93 4.64 9.30
C PHE A 128 1.84 5.25 8.23
N LEU A 129 1.66 4.86 6.97
CA LEU A 129 2.40 5.42 5.84
C LEU A 129 2.09 6.89 5.63
N ALA A 130 0.83 7.27 5.68
CA ALA A 130 0.41 8.66 5.54
C ALA A 130 0.99 9.53 6.66
N LEU A 131 1.03 9.03 7.90
CA LEU A 131 1.64 9.73 9.02
C LEU A 131 3.15 9.89 8.84
N ALA A 132 3.86 8.84 8.42
CA ALA A 132 5.30 8.90 8.19
C ALA A 132 5.65 9.97 7.13
N VAL A 133 4.99 9.93 5.97
CA VAL A 133 5.20 10.92 4.89
C VAL A 133 4.82 12.33 5.31
N SER A 134 3.74 12.50 6.09
CA SER A 134 3.32 13.82 6.59
C SER A 134 4.35 14.40 7.57
N LEU A 135 4.92 13.59 8.43
CA LEU A 135 5.98 14.00 9.36
C LEU A 135 7.29 14.33 8.61
N GLU A 136 7.63 13.57 7.59
CA GLU A 136 8.78 13.84 6.72
C GLU A 136 8.66 15.20 6.04
N GLU A 137 7.51 15.47 5.41
CA GLU A 137 7.22 16.73 4.74
C GLU A 137 7.22 17.91 5.72
N LEU A 138 6.64 17.73 6.91
CA LEU A 138 6.71 18.71 7.99
C LEU A 138 8.16 19.02 8.37
N GLY A 139 8.97 17.98 8.54
CA GLY A 139 10.39 18.11 8.88
C GLY A 139 11.16 18.90 7.82
N ILE A 140 10.95 18.57 6.56
CA ILE A 140 11.60 19.25 5.41
C ILE A 140 11.19 20.72 5.34
N LYS A 141 9.89 21.00 5.37
CA LYS A 141 9.37 22.38 5.18
C LYS A 141 9.68 23.32 6.34
N THR A 142 9.73 22.80 7.55
CA THR A 142 9.89 23.62 8.76
C THR A 142 11.30 23.56 9.36
N GLY A 143 12.17 22.69 8.85
CA GLY A 143 13.47 22.40 9.46
C GLY A 143 13.36 21.68 10.82
N ASN A 144 12.24 21.02 11.10
CA ASN A 144 11.99 20.35 12.38
C ASN A 144 12.64 18.97 12.39
N ALA A 145 13.84 18.88 12.98
CA ALA A 145 14.60 17.64 13.07
C ALA A 145 13.83 16.51 13.81
N LYS A 146 13.03 16.85 14.83
CA LYS A 146 12.22 15.85 15.53
C LYS A 146 11.17 15.21 14.62
N ALA A 147 10.52 16.01 13.76
CA ALA A 147 9.55 15.48 12.80
C ALA A 147 10.23 14.53 11.81
N THR A 148 11.43 14.86 11.34
CA THR A 148 12.22 13.99 10.45
C THR A 148 12.59 12.67 11.12
N ILE A 149 13.00 12.70 12.38
CA ILE A 149 13.31 11.50 13.16
C ILE A 149 12.06 10.64 13.36
N LEU A 150 10.94 11.25 13.73
CA LEU A 150 9.66 10.55 13.91
C LEU A 150 9.20 9.90 12.61
N ALA A 151 9.34 10.58 11.49
CA ALA A 151 9.00 10.05 10.17
C ALA A 151 9.81 8.79 9.86
N LYS A 152 11.14 8.91 9.92
CA LYS A 152 12.06 7.81 9.62
C LYS A 152 11.81 6.60 10.54
N THR A 153 11.72 6.81 11.82
CA THR A 153 11.54 5.72 12.80
C THR A 153 10.17 5.05 12.66
N LEU A 154 9.13 5.78 12.26
CA LEU A 154 7.82 5.18 11.96
C LEU A 154 7.86 4.34 10.69
N ASP A 155 8.57 4.79 9.67
CA ASP A 155 8.75 4.03 8.41
C ASP A 155 9.52 2.72 8.68
N ASP A 156 10.63 2.79 9.44
CA ASP A 156 11.41 1.62 9.86
C ASP A 156 10.57 0.65 10.72
N ALA A 157 9.77 1.17 11.66
CA ALA A 157 8.87 0.37 12.50
C ALA A 157 7.77 -0.33 11.68
N THR A 158 7.27 0.33 10.64
CA THR A 158 6.29 -0.24 9.71
C THR A 158 6.92 -1.38 8.89
N GLY A 159 8.17 -1.21 8.46
CA GLY A 159 8.95 -2.29 7.84
C GLY A 159 9.07 -3.51 8.76
N LYS A 160 9.45 -3.29 10.03
CA LYS A 160 9.53 -4.37 11.04
C LYS A 160 8.19 -5.04 11.30
N LEU A 161 7.08 -4.28 11.30
CA LEU A 161 5.74 -4.84 11.43
C LEU A 161 5.45 -5.86 10.34
N LEU A 162 5.79 -5.53 9.10
CA LEU A 162 5.58 -6.38 7.93
C LEU A 162 6.53 -7.60 7.93
N ASP A 163 7.80 -7.37 8.20
CA ASP A 163 8.82 -8.44 8.25
C ASP A 163 8.47 -9.52 9.29
N ASN A 164 7.99 -9.09 10.44
CA ASN A 164 7.58 -9.99 11.53
C ASN A 164 6.14 -10.52 11.38
N ASN A 165 5.46 -10.30 10.26
CA ASN A 165 4.08 -10.74 10.01
C ASN A 165 3.09 -10.28 11.08
N LYS A 166 3.20 -9.02 11.53
CA LYS A 166 2.33 -8.43 12.57
C LYS A 166 1.19 -7.59 11.98
N SER A 167 0.90 -7.72 10.70
CA SER A 167 -0.31 -7.19 10.08
C SER A 167 -1.55 -7.95 10.55
N PRO A 168 -2.74 -7.33 10.54
CA PRO A 168 -3.97 -8.01 10.93
C PRO A 168 -4.29 -9.20 10.05
N SER A 169 -4.63 -10.33 10.67
CA SER A 169 -5.14 -11.50 9.96
C SER A 169 -6.62 -11.35 9.62
N PRO A 170 -7.08 -11.89 8.50
CA PRO A 170 -8.52 -12.00 8.22
C PRO A 170 -9.23 -13.08 9.05
N ARG A 171 -8.48 -13.93 9.78
CA ARG A 171 -9.02 -15.08 10.52
C ARG A 171 -9.29 -14.70 11.97
N THR A 172 -10.50 -15.00 12.43
CA THR A 172 -10.88 -14.85 13.84
C THR A 172 -10.03 -15.71 14.75
N GLY A 173 -9.61 -15.14 15.88
CA GLY A 173 -8.72 -15.79 16.84
C GLY A 173 -7.23 -15.61 16.59
N GLU A 174 -6.86 -15.03 15.45
CA GLU A 174 -5.49 -14.62 15.16
C GLU A 174 -5.29 -13.12 15.49
N LEU A 175 -4.12 -12.58 15.15
CA LEU A 175 -3.80 -11.17 15.37
C LEU A 175 -4.76 -10.26 14.60
N ASP A 176 -5.45 -9.37 15.27
CA ASP A 176 -6.30 -8.36 14.64
C ASP A 176 -5.65 -6.96 14.64
N ASN A 177 -6.36 -5.95 14.11
CA ASN A 177 -5.87 -4.58 13.99
C ASN A 177 -5.39 -4.02 15.34
N ARG A 178 -6.11 -4.28 16.42
CA ARG A 178 -5.78 -3.77 17.76
C ARG A 178 -4.42 -4.30 18.22
N GLY A 179 -4.19 -5.60 18.05
CA GLY A 179 -2.91 -6.21 18.37
C GLY A 179 -1.78 -5.74 17.45
N SER A 180 -2.07 -5.57 16.15
CA SER A 180 -1.13 -5.02 15.18
C SER A 180 -0.65 -3.63 15.58
N GLN A 181 -1.54 -2.75 16.02
CA GLN A 181 -1.17 -1.40 16.48
C GLN A 181 -0.29 -1.42 17.74
N PHE A 182 -0.47 -2.36 18.67
CA PHE A 182 0.43 -2.53 19.81
C PHE A 182 1.83 -2.94 19.35
N TYR A 183 1.95 -3.82 18.38
CA TYR A 183 3.25 -4.18 17.79
C TYR A 183 3.91 -2.99 17.12
N LEU A 184 3.15 -2.20 16.34
CA LEU A 184 3.69 -0.98 15.73
C LEU A 184 4.21 -0.01 16.79
N ALA A 185 3.42 0.28 17.81
CA ALA A 185 3.82 1.18 18.90
C ALA A 185 5.10 0.70 19.60
N MET A 186 5.20 -0.61 19.85
CA MET A 186 6.39 -1.21 20.42
C MET A 186 7.62 -1.05 19.51
N TYR A 187 7.49 -1.37 18.23
CA TYR A 187 8.59 -1.23 17.27
C TYR A 187 8.99 0.22 17.09
N TRP A 188 8.02 1.13 17.01
CA TRP A 188 8.32 2.57 16.90
C TRP A 188 9.03 3.11 18.12
N ALA A 189 8.62 2.71 19.33
CA ALA A 189 9.33 3.07 20.56
C ALA A 189 10.77 2.53 20.59
N GLN A 190 11.00 1.32 20.09
CA GLN A 190 12.34 0.73 19.95
C GLN A 190 13.21 1.50 18.96
N GLU A 191 12.67 1.87 17.79
CA GLU A 191 13.40 2.68 16.81
C GLU A 191 13.74 4.08 17.36
N LEU A 192 12.79 4.71 18.07
CA LEU A 192 13.03 5.99 18.71
C LEU A 192 14.11 5.89 19.79
N ALA A 193 14.06 4.86 20.63
CA ALA A 193 15.07 4.64 21.67
C ALA A 193 16.47 4.44 21.08
N ALA A 194 16.58 3.79 19.92
CA ALA A 194 17.84 3.60 19.21
C ALA A 194 18.41 4.89 18.60
N GLN A 195 17.59 5.93 18.39
CA GLN A 195 18.04 7.23 17.89
C GLN A 195 18.52 8.19 18.99
N THR A 196 18.15 7.91 20.25
CA THR A 196 18.43 8.81 21.36
C THR A 196 19.67 8.34 22.13
N GLU A 197 20.84 8.46 21.52
CA GLU A 197 22.11 8.46 22.28
C GLU A 197 22.51 9.88 22.76
N ASP A 198 21.56 10.84 22.71
CA ASP A 198 21.72 12.19 23.27
C ASP A 198 20.43 12.67 23.95
#